data_1002ff4d2dce24df419eec23e4f5eaea
#
_entry.id   1002ff4d2dce24df419eec23e4f5eaea
#
_cell.length_a   1.000
_cell.length_b   1.000
_cell.length_c   1.000
_cell.angle_alpha   90.00
_cell.angle_beta   90.00
_cell.angle_gamma   90.00
#
_symmetry.space_group_name_H-M   'P 1'
#
loop_
_entity.id
_entity.type
_entity.pdbx_description
1 polymer ?
#
loop_
_entity_poly.entity_id
_entity_poly.type
_entity_poly.pdbx_seq_one_letter_code
_entity_poly.pdbx_strand_id
1 'polypeptide(L)'
;FGPRGTGKSTWLRQALPEARWYDLLHSDVYLRLLADPSAFRREVQALPPGTWVVVDEVQRVPALLNEVHALIAEHGKRWAFALCGSSARKLKRMDANLLAGRVVNRAFFPLTWAETGGAIAIDDILMFGLLPAVRQEPGDALDILDAYAANYLREEIQQEALTRDLASFARFLGVAA
;
A
#
# COMPACT_ATOMS: atom_id res chain seq x y z
N PHE A 1 -1.62 1.77 5.14
CA PHE A 1 -0.48 2.26 4.34
C PHE A 1 0.83 1.78 4.94
N GLY A 2 1.89 1.65 4.13
CA GLY A 2 3.22 1.25 4.58
C GLY A 2 4.13 0.92 3.40
N PRO A 3 5.45 0.70 3.61
CA PRO A 3 6.41 0.43 2.54
C PRO A 3 5.98 -0.71 1.63
N ARG A 4 6.54 -0.76 0.43
CA ARG A 4 6.35 -1.91 -0.49
C ARG A 4 6.88 -3.18 0.15
N GLY A 5 6.34 -4.32 -0.24
CA GLY A 5 6.81 -5.64 0.23
C GLY A 5 6.46 -5.99 1.68
N THR A 6 5.69 -5.17 2.40
CA THR A 6 5.29 -5.44 3.80
C THR A 6 4.08 -6.37 3.94
N GLY A 7 3.54 -6.92 2.83
CA GLY A 7 2.44 -7.90 2.88
C GLY A 7 1.03 -7.29 3.00
N LYS A 8 0.84 -5.98 2.76
CA LYS A 8 -0.48 -5.30 2.87
C LYS A 8 -1.60 -6.00 2.10
N SER A 9 -1.39 -6.21 0.80
CA SER A 9 -2.39 -6.82 -0.09
C SER A 9 -2.63 -8.28 0.29
N THR A 10 -1.58 -9.01 0.66
CA THR A 10 -1.67 -10.40 1.12
C THR A 10 -2.51 -10.49 2.38
N TRP A 11 -2.24 -9.65 3.37
CA TRP A 11 -3.01 -9.61 4.60
C TRP A 11 -4.48 -9.26 4.35
N LEU A 12 -4.74 -8.24 3.52
CA LEU A 12 -6.11 -7.86 3.17
C LEU A 12 -6.87 -8.99 2.47
N ARG A 13 -6.21 -9.74 1.56
CA ARG A 13 -6.84 -10.90 0.89
C ARG A 13 -7.22 -12.00 1.88
N GLN A 14 -6.39 -12.24 2.89
CA GLN A 14 -6.68 -13.20 3.94
C GLN A 14 -7.76 -12.72 4.91
N ALA A 15 -7.71 -11.44 5.29
CA ALA A 15 -8.66 -10.86 6.25
C ALA A 15 -10.06 -10.59 5.65
N LEU A 16 -10.13 -10.34 4.34
CA LEU A 16 -11.34 -9.95 3.61
C LEU A 16 -11.53 -10.78 2.34
N PRO A 17 -11.68 -12.12 2.45
CA PRO A 17 -11.74 -13.02 1.28
C PRO A 17 -12.94 -12.74 0.37
N GLU A 18 -14.07 -12.28 0.94
CA GLU A 18 -15.31 -12.00 0.21
C GLU A 18 -15.43 -10.54 -0.26
N ALA A 19 -14.36 -9.73 -0.10
CA ALA A 19 -14.41 -8.34 -0.50
C ALA A 19 -14.45 -8.17 -2.02
N ARG A 20 -15.09 -7.11 -2.50
CA ARG A 20 -14.95 -6.65 -3.88
C ARG A 20 -13.60 -5.93 -4.04
N TRP A 21 -12.75 -6.45 -4.90
CA TRP A 21 -11.40 -5.95 -5.14
C TRP A 21 -11.29 -5.07 -6.38
N TYR A 22 -10.59 -3.96 -6.22
CA TYR A 22 -10.11 -3.08 -7.29
C TYR A 22 -8.59 -2.98 -7.16
N ASP A 23 -7.88 -3.88 -7.85
CA ASP A 23 -6.43 -3.92 -7.89
C ASP A 23 -5.94 -3.02 -9.02
N LEU A 24 -5.41 -1.86 -8.68
CA LEU A 24 -4.96 -0.86 -9.65
C LEU A 24 -3.59 -1.19 -10.26
N LEU A 25 -2.95 -2.33 -9.90
CA LEU A 25 -1.82 -2.86 -10.65
C LEU A 25 -2.28 -3.54 -11.95
N HIS A 26 -3.51 -4.04 -12.01
CA HIS A 26 -4.08 -4.56 -13.23
C HIS A 26 -4.41 -3.43 -14.21
N SER A 27 -3.80 -3.47 -15.40
CA SER A 27 -3.86 -2.38 -16.38
C SER A 27 -5.28 -2.06 -16.86
N ASP A 28 -6.12 -3.08 -17.02
CA ASP A 28 -7.52 -2.94 -17.43
C ASP A 28 -8.33 -2.19 -16.37
N VAL A 29 -8.20 -2.55 -15.09
CA VAL A 29 -8.86 -1.88 -13.97
C VAL A 29 -8.34 -0.45 -13.84
N TYR A 30 -7.01 -0.29 -13.90
CA TYR A 30 -6.36 1.01 -13.80
C TYR A 30 -6.82 1.98 -14.88
N LEU A 31 -6.70 1.58 -16.17
CA LEU A 31 -7.05 2.46 -17.30
C LEU A 31 -8.53 2.80 -17.32
N ARG A 32 -9.39 1.84 -17.03
CA ARG A 32 -10.84 2.05 -16.95
C ARG A 32 -11.22 3.05 -15.88
N LEU A 33 -10.69 2.91 -14.65
CA LEU A 33 -11.01 3.80 -13.53
C LEU A 33 -10.27 5.14 -13.60
N LEU A 34 -9.14 5.21 -14.32
CA LEU A 34 -8.46 6.46 -14.61
C LEU A 34 -9.28 7.31 -15.60
N ALA A 35 -9.85 6.67 -16.63
CA ALA A 35 -10.67 7.34 -17.63
C ALA A 35 -12.05 7.74 -17.08
N ASP A 36 -12.66 6.91 -16.25
CA ASP A 36 -13.97 7.16 -15.64
C ASP A 36 -14.00 6.73 -14.17
N PRO A 37 -13.54 7.57 -13.24
CA PRO A 37 -13.62 7.27 -11.80
C PRO A 37 -15.05 7.02 -11.31
N SER A 38 -16.06 7.63 -11.94
CA SER A 38 -17.46 7.45 -11.55
C SER A 38 -17.98 6.03 -11.80
N ALA A 39 -17.32 5.24 -12.67
CA ALA A 39 -17.61 3.84 -12.85
C ALA A 39 -17.46 3.05 -11.53
N PHE A 40 -16.45 3.39 -10.72
CA PHE A 40 -16.27 2.80 -9.40
C PHE A 40 -17.51 2.99 -8.52
N ARG A 41 -18.05 4.23 -8.45
CA ARG A 41 -19.25 4.52 -7.65
C ARG A 41 -20.44 3.70 -8.12
N ARG A 42 -20.69 3.65 -9.43
CA ARG A 42 -21.81 2.88 -10.01
C ARG A 42 -21.70 1.38 -9.69
N GLU A 43 -20.47 0.83 -9.79
CA GLU A 43 -20.23 -0.58 -9.48
C GLU A 43 -20.45 -0.88 -8.00
N VAL A 44 -19.95 -0.01 -7.10
CA VAL A 44 -20.15 -0.18 -5.64
C VAL A 44 -21.62 -0.06 -5.25
N GLN A 45 -22.37 0.86 -5.87
CA GLN A 45 -23.80 1.01 -5.61
C GLN A 45 -24.62 -0.24 -5.98
N ALA A 46 -24.14 -1.05 -6.92
CA ALA A 46 -24.76 -2.31 -7.30
C ALA A 46 -24.45 -3.47 -6.33
N LEU A 47 -23.50 -3.30 -5.40
CA LEU A 47 -23.12 -4.33 -4.44
C LEU A 47 -24.14 -4.42 -3.29
N PRO A 48 -24.31 -5.62 -2.69
CA PRO A 48 -25.11 -5.79 -1.50
C PRO A 48 -24.63 -4.91 -0.33
N PRO A 49 -25.53 -4.45 0.55
CA PRO A 49 -25.14 -3.80 1.79
C PRO A 49 -24.23 -4.71 2.64
N GLY A 50 -23.27 -4.09 3.35
CA GLY A 50 -22.30 -4.81 4.17
C GLY A 50 -21.08 -5.34 3.42
N THR A 51 -21.03 -5.23 2.08
CA THR A 51 -19.87 -5.64 1.30
C THR A 51 -18.66 -4.80 1.65
N TRP A 52 -17.51 -5.47 1.88
CA TRP A 52 -16.21 -4.83 1.90
C TRP A 52 -15.72 -4.52 0.49
N VAL A 53 -15.22 -3.32 0.29
CA VAL A 53 -14.65 -2.85 -0.98
C VAL A 53 -13.19 -2.51 -0.74
N VAL A 54 -12.29 -3.23 -1.39
CA VAL A 54 -10.84 -3.01 -1.30
C VAL A 54 -10.35 -2.30 -2.56
N VAL A 55 -9.63 -1.19 -2.38
CA VAL A 55 -8.90 -0.53 -3.46
C VAL A 55 -7.42 -0.61 -3.16
N ASP A 56 -6.72 -1.43 -3.93
CA ASP A 56 -5.28 -1.62 -3.79
C ASP A 56 -4.52 -0.66 -4.70
N GLU A 57 -3.40 -0.11 -4.16
CA GLU A 57 -2.57 0.93 -4.80
C GLU A 57 -3.38 2.18 -5.17
N VAL A 58 -4.27 2.62 -4.25
CA VAL A 58 -5.22 3.73 -4.47
C VAL A 58 -4.56 5.04 -4.93
N GLN A 59 -3.26 5.26 -4.60
CA GLN A 59 -2.51 6.43 -5.05
C GLN A 59 -2.31 6.49 -6.58
N ARG A 60 -2.57 5.40 -7.31
CA ARG A 60 -2.52 5.40 -8.78
C ARG A 60 -3.70 6.12 -9.42
N VAL A 61 -4.87 6.09 -8.77
CA VAL A 61 -6.08 6.82 -9.22
C VAL A 61 -6.69 7.57 -8.02
N PRO A 62 -6.10 8.70 -7.61
CA PRO A 62 -6.53 9.44 -6.43
C PRO A 62 -7.97 9.95 -6.48
N ALA A 63 -8.51 10.14 -7.69
CA ALA A 63 -9.90 10.54 -7.89
C ALA A 63 -10.90 9.56 -7.23
N LEU A 64 -10.52 8.28 -7.03
CA LEU A 64 -11.36 7.31 -6.33
C LEU A 64 -11.61 7.67 -4.87
N LEU A 65 -10.76 8.50 -4.24
CA LEU A 65 -11.02 9.02 -2.88
C LEU A 65 -12.28 9.87 -2.83
N ASN A 66 -12.52 10.67 -3.88
CA ASN A 66 -13.74 11.47 -3.99
C ASN A 66 -14.98 10.57 -4.12
N GLU A 67 -14.87 9.50 -4.91
CA GLU A 67 -15.96 8.54 -5.08
C GLU A 67 -16.28 7.80 -3.78
N VAL A 68 -15.24 7.36 -3.05
CA VAL A 68 -15.42 6.75 -1.71
C VAL A 68 -16.04 7.74 -0.74
N HIS A 69 -15.58 9.00 -0.76
CA HIS A 69 -16.15 10.05 0.09
C HIS A 69 -17.63 10.29 -0.21
N ALA A 70 -18.01 10.40 -1.48
CA ALA A 70 -19.39 10.57 -1.91
C ALA A 70 -20.27 9.39 -1.44
N LEU A 71 -19.81 8.16 -1.66
CA LEU A 71 -20.51 6.95 -1.21
C LEU A 71 -20.75 6.93 0.30
N ILE A 72 -19.73 7.30 1.09
CA ILE A 72 -19.87 7.37 2.56
C ILE A 72 -20.79 8.52 2.97
N ALA A 73 -20.74 9.66 2.29
CA ALA A 73 -21.58 10.82 2.60
C ALA A 73 -23.06 10.57 2.28
N GLU A 74 -23.34 9.92 1.14
CA GLU A 74 -24.70 9.66 0.65
C GLU A 74 -25.35 8.45 1.33
N HIS A 75 -24.57 7.40 1.63
CA HIS A 75 -25.10 6.11 2.06
C HIS A 75 -24.62 5.65 3.44
N GLY A 76 -23.79 6.45 4.12
CA GLY A 76 -23.28 6.13 5.45
C GLY A 76 -22.44 4.88 5.49
N LYS A 77 -22.80 3.93 6.34
CA LYS A 77 -22.09 2.66 6.56
C LYS A 77 -22.62 1.50 5.70
N ARG A 78 -23.25 1.80 4.57
CA ARG A 78 -23.82 0.76 3.70
C ARG A 78 -22.75 -0.22 3.19
N TRP A 79 -21.55 0.26 2.92
CA TRP A 79 -20.38 -0.53 2.55
C TRP A 79 -19.20 -0.15 3.44
N ALA A 80 -18.25 -1.06 3.59
CA ALA A 80 -17.00 -0.82 4.28
C ALA A 80 -15.86 -0.72 3.24
N PHE A 81 -14.94 0.22 3.44
CA PHE A 81 -13.84 0.47 2.50
C PHE A 81 -12.49 0.18 3.15
N ALA A 82 -11.62 -0.53 2.43
CA ALA A 82 -10.22 -0.69 2.76
C ALA A 82 -9.36 -0.15 1.61
N LEU A 83 -8.67 0.95 1.87
CA LEU A 83 -7.82 1.61 0.87
C LEU A 83 -6.37 1.33 1.23
N CYS A 84 -5.62 0.69 0.35
CA CYS A 84 -4.23 0.42 0.60
C CYS A 84 -3.31 0.97 -0.48
N GLY A 85 -2.04 1.15 -0.11
CA GLY A 85 -1.02 1.66 -1.01
C GLY A 85 0.31 1.85 -0.30
N SER A 86 1.38 2.00 -1.09
CA SER A 86 2.73 2.18 -0.58
C SER A 86 2.98 3.58 -0.02
N SER A 87 2.24 4.60 -0.47
CA SER A 87 2.50 5.98 -0.11
C SER A 87 1.28 6.72 0.46
N ALA A 88 1.27 6.87 1.78
CA ALA A 88 0.31 7.75 2.46
C ALA A 88 0.58 9.24 2.20
N ARG A 89 1.84 9.64 1.91
CA ARG A 89 2.20 11.04 1.65
C ARG A 89 1.66 11.53 0.32
N LYS A 90 1.71 10.69 -0.71
CA LYS A 90 1.13 11.03 -2.02
C LYS A 90 -0.36 11.33 -1.88
N LEU A 91 -1.07 10.55 -1.09
CA LEU A 91 -2.48 10.79 -0.81
C LEU A 91 -2.71 12.06 0.03
N LYS A 92 -1.88 12.33 1.04
CA LYS A 92 -1.98 13.56 1.84
C LYS A 92 -1.73 14.83 1.02
N ARG A 93 -0.86 14.79 0.01
CA ARG A 93 -0.60 15.93 -0.88
C ARG A 93 -1.74 16.19 -1.87
N MET A 94 -2.61 15.22 -2.09
CA MET A 94 -3.69 15.26 -3.07
C MET A 94 -5.07 15.45 -2.42
N ASP A 95 -5.17 16.24 -1.33
CA ASP A 95 -6.40 16.56 -0.61
C ASP A 95 -7.08 15.37 0.11
N ALA A 96 -6.32 14.44 0.64
CA ALA A 96 -6.83 13.35 1.50
C ALA A 96 -7.51 13.85 2.79
N ASN A 97 -7.64 15.17 3.00
CA ASN A 97 -8.53 15.77 3.99
C ASN A 97 -10.02 15.43 3.76
N LEU A 98 -10.37 14.97 2.53
CA LEU A 98 -11.73 14.57 2.18
C LEU A 98 -12.29 13.45 3.08
N LEU A 99 -11.43 12.58 3.60
CA LEU A 99 -11.83 11.48 4.49
C LEU A 99 -11.57 11.79 5.98
N ALA A 100 -11.20 13.03 6.33
CA ALA A 100 -10.93 13.42 7.71
C ALA A 100 -12.15 13.13 8.62
N GLY A 101 -11.90 12.46 9.74
CA GLY A 101 -12.94 12.05 10.69
C GLY A 101 -13.76 10.81 10.29
N ARG A 102 -13.52 10.23 9.10
CA ARG A 102 -14.26 9.06 8.58
C ARG A 102 -13.39 7.84 8.33
N VAL A 103 -12.08 7.94 8.53
CA VAL A 103 -11.09 6.91 8.24
C VAL A 103 -10.23 6.61 9.45
N VAL A 104 -10.00 5.33 9.68
CA VAL A 104 -9.00 4.85 10.62
C VAL A 104 -7.73 4.54 9.84
N ASN A 105 -6.67 5.29 10.08
CA ASN A 105 -5.37 5.03 9.47
C ASN A 105 -4.66 3.90 10.22
N ARG A 106 -4.17 2.94 9.46
CA ARG A 106 -3.32 1.85 9.94
C ARG A 106 -2.00 1.88 9.18
N ALA A 107 -0.90 1.84 9.92
CA ALA A 107 0.44 1.68 9.36
C ALA A 107 0.79 0.20 9.29
N PHE A 108 1.36 -0.21 8.17
CA PHE A 108 1.90 -1.55 7.95
C PHE A 108 3.42 -1.44 7.90
N PHE A 109 4.08 -2.25 8.67
CA PHE A 109 5.53 -2.32 8.76
C PHE A 109 6.02 -3.70 8.29
N PRO A 110 7.33 -3.90 8.05
CA PRO A 110 7.89 -5.24 7.96
C PRO A 110 7.49 -6.10 9.16
N LEU A 111 7.65 -7.41 9.07
CA LEU A 111 7.33 -8.33 10.15
C LEU A 111 8.04 -7.91 11.44
N THR A 112 7.37 -8.09 12.56
CA THR A 112 8.00 -7.99 13.88
C THR A 112 8.62 -9.33 14.27
N TRP A 113 9.56 -9.32 15.20
CA TRP A 113 10.15 -10.54 15.74
C TRP A 113 9.08 -11.49 16.33
N ALA A 114 8.05 -10.94 16.95
CA ALA A 114 6.94 -11.72 17.49
C ALA A 114 6.12 -12.42 16.39
N GLU A 115 5.91 -11.76 15.24
CA GLU A 115 5.21 -12.35 14.08
C GLU A 115 6.02 -13.45 13.39
N THR A 116 7.34 -13.50 13.60
CA THR A 116 8.19 -14.61 13.13
C THR A 116 8.24 -15.78 14.12
N GLY A 117 7.43 -15.76 15.18
CA GLY A 117 7.43 -16.78 16.23
C GLY A 117 8.68 -16.75 17.12
N GLY A 118 9.49 -15.70 17.07
CA GLY A 118 10.72 -15.58 17.85
C GLY A 118 11.86 -16.52 17.42
N ALA A 119 11.73 -17.18 16.26
CA ALA A 119 12.65 -18.21 15.82
C ALA A 119 13.87 -17.71 15.05
N ILE A 120 13.90 -16.41 14.69
CA ILE A 120 14.98 -15.82 13.88
C ILE A 120 16.06 -15.28 14.80
N ALA A 121 17.32 -15.63 14.53
CA ALA A 121 18.47 -15.10 15.26
C ALA A 121 18.59 -13.58 15.03
N ILE A 122 19.06 -12.85 16.05
CA ILE A 122 19.16 -11.41 15.99
C ILE A 122 20.14 -10.94 14.90
N ASP A 123 21.22 -11.70 14.71
CA ASP A 123 22.21 -11.41 13.68
C ASP A 123 21.60 -11.49 12.26
N ASP A 124 20.73 -12.47 12.01
CA ASP A 124 19.97 -12.58 10.76
C ASP A 124 18.98 -11.43 10.58
N ILE A 125 18.40 -10.94 11.67
CA ILE A 125 17.51 -9.78 11.62
C ILE A 125 18.30 -8.52 11.28
N LEU A 126 19.46 -8.36 11.89
CA LEU A 126 20.34 -7.19 11.63
C LEU A 126 20.90 -7.21 10.20
N MET A 127 21.21 -8.40 9.67
CA MET A 127 21.77 -8.54 8.32
C MET A 127 20.71 -8.41 7.22
N PHE A 128 19.57 -9.06 7.38
CA PHE A 128 18.57 -9.23 6.29
C PHE A 128 17.24 -8.50 6.54
N GLY A 129 17.04 -7.92 7.72
CA GLY A 129 15.78 -7.27 8.07
C GLY A 129 14.61 -8.26 8.21
N LEU A 130 13.39 -7.74 8.16
CA LEU A 130 12.16 -8.51 8.38
C LEU A 130 11.11 -8.28 7.27
N LEU A 131 11.56 -7.98 6.04
CA LEU A 131 10.65 -7.97 4.90
C LEU A 131 10.12 -9.38 4.63
N PRO A 132 8.80 -9.58 4.44
CA PRO A 132 8.22 -10.89 4.16
C PRO A 132 8.91 -11.65 3.02
N ALA A 133 9.19 -10.97 1.89
CA ALA A 133 9.84 -11.59 0.74
C ALA A 133 11.21 -12.17 1.07
N VAL A 134 12.03 -11.45 1.85
CA VAL A 134 13.36 -11.90 2.30
C VAL A 134 13.25 -13.13 3.21
N ARG A 135 12.17 -13.20 4.00
CA ARG A 135 11.97 -14.32 4.93
C ARG A 135 11.38 -15.57 4.27
N GLN A 136 10.68 -15.40 3.15
CA GLN A 136 10.16 -16.50 2.35
C GLN A 136 11.24 -17.19 1.51
N GLU A 137 12.23 -16.42 1.04
CA GLU A 137 13.30 -16.88 0.16
C GLU A 137 14.69 -16.55 0.76
N PRO A 138 15.11 -17.22 1.84
CA PRO A 138 16.36 -16.89 2.52
C PRO A 138 17.61 -17.07 1.65
N GLY A 139 17.57 -17.99 0.67
CA GLY A 139 18.68 -18.23 -0.28
C GLY A 139 18.96 -17.04 -1.19
N ASP A 140 17.94 -16.23 -1.49
CA ASP A 140 18.03 -15.09 -2.41
C ASP A 140 17.93 -13.75 -1.63
N ALA A 141 18.12 -13.77 -0.32
CA ALA A 141 17.90 -12.62 0.56
C ALA A 141 18.65 -11.36 0.14
N LEU A 142 19.92 -11.49 -0.23
CA LEU A 142 20.75 -10.36 -0.67
C LEU A 142 20.26 -9.79 -2.01
N ASP A 143 19.96 -10.63 -2.97
CA ASP A 143 19.47 -10.21 -4.28
C ASP A 143 18.11 -9.50 -4.16
N ILE A 144 17.24 -10.01 -3.28
CA ILE A 144 15.94 -9.38 -2.97
C ILE A 144 16.15 -8.02 -2.33
N LEU A 145 17.09 -7.88 -1.41
CA LEU A 145 17.39 -6.60 -0.74
C LEU A 145 18.00 -5.59 -1.71
N ASP A 146 18.91 -6.00 -2.57
CA ASP A 146 19.51 -5.14 -3.58
C ASP A 146 18.47 -4.65 -4.59
N ALA A 147 17.60 -5.54 -5.07
CA ALA A 147 16.49 -5.18 -5.95
C ALA A 147 15.48 -4.25 -5.24
N TYR A 148 15.19 -4.51 -3.96
CA TYR A 148 14.33 -3.66 -3.15
C TYR A 148 14.92 -2.26 -2.97
N ALA A 149 16.20 -2.15 -2.60
CA ALA A 149 16.89 -0.89 -2.43
C ALA A 149 16.92 -0.07 -3.73
N ALA A 150 17.26 -0.69 -4.85
CA ALA A 150 17.29 -0.05 -6.16
C ALA A 150 15.90 0.47 -6.58
N ASN A 151 14.85 -0.33 -6.41
CA ASN A 151 13.48 0.04 -6.75
C ASN A 151 12.93 1.08 -5.77
N TYR A 152 13.20 0.93 -4.47
CA TYR A 152 12.77 1.88 -3.45
C TYR A 152 13.39 3.27 -3.67
N LEU A 153 14.71 3.32 -3.94
CA LEU A 153 15.40 4.57 -4.25
C LEU A 153 14.80 5.26 -5.48
N ARG A 154 14.53 4.50 -6.53
CA ARG A 154 14.03 5.07 -7.79
C ARG A 154 12.57 5.48 -7.72
N GLU A 155 11.70 4.64 -7.19
CA GLU A 155 10.25 4.85 -7.29
C GLU A 155 9.65 5.58 -6.08
N GLU A 156 10.08 5.26 -4.87
CA GLU A 156 9.47 5.82 -3.65
C GLU A 156 10.12 7.16 -3.28
N ILE A 157 11.43 7.21 -3.23
CA ILE A 157 12.15 8.40 -2.77
C ILE A 157 12.05 9.52 -3.80
N GLN A 158 12.20 9.19 -5.09
CA GLN A 158 12.10 10.16 -6.17
C GLN A 158 10.66 10.65 -6.38
N GLN A 159 9.70 9.72 -6.43
CA GLN A 159 8.29 10.09 -6.63
C GLN A 159 7.71 10.83 -5.43
N GLU A 160 8.13 10.50 -4.21
CA GLU A 160 7.70 11.19 -3.00
C GLU A 160 8.45 12.51 -2.76
N ALA A 161 9.43 12.85 -3.60
CA ALA A 161 10.30 14.02 -3.44
C ALA A 161 10.88 14.14 -2.00
N LEU A 162 11.27 12.99 -1.42
CA LEU A 162 11.91 12.94 -0.11
C LEU A 162 13.30 13.54 -0.14
N THR A 163 13.95 13.45 -1.29
CA THR A 163 15.22 14.12 -1.57
C THR A 163 15.23 14.66 -3.00
N ARG A 164 15.94 15.79 -3.18
CA ARG A 164 16.19 16.36 -4.51
C ARG A 164 17.37 15.71 -5.21
N ASP A 165 18.25 15.07 -4.44
CA ASP A 165 19.47 14.42 -4.94
C ASP A 165 19.52 12.95 -4.51
N LEU A 166 19.12 12.08 -5.42
CA LEU A 166 19.16 10.62 -5.23
C LEU A 166 20.58 10.09 -5.05
N ALA A 167 21.57 10.71 -5.72
CA ALA A 167 22.96 10.26 -5.61
C ALA A 167 23.52 10.53 -4.21
N SER A 168 23.20 11.68 -3.63
CA SER A 168 23.56 11.99 -2.25
C SER A 168 22.85 11.08 -1.25
N PHE A 169 21.59 10.74 -1.51
CA PHE A 169 20.86 9.82 -0.65
C PHE A 169 21.40 8.37 -0.73
N ALA A 170 21.75 7.90 -1.94
CA ALA A 170 22.38 6.60 -2.11
C ALA A 170 23.74 6.51 -1.39
N ARG A 171 24.57 7.57 -1.48
CA ARG A 171 25.81 7.67 -0.70
C ARG A 171 25.58 7.65 0.81
N PHE A 172 24.55 8.37 1.27
CA PHE A 172 24.19 8.35 2.69
C PHE A 172 23.82 6.94 3.16
N LEU A 173 23.03 6.19 2.39
CA LEU A 173 22.68 4.81 2.73
C LEU A 173 23.91 3.91 2.82
N GLY A 174 24.87 4.06 1.90
CA GLY A 174 26.13 3.29 1.92
C GLY A 174 27.06 3.62 3.10
N VAL A 175 26.85 4.77 3.77
CA VAL A 175 27.59 5.13 4.98
C VAL A 175 26.82 4.71 6.24
N ALA A 176 25.48 4.66 6.17
CA ALA A 176 24.62 4.33 7.31
C ALA A 176 24.44 2.82 7.53
N ALA A 177 24.76 2.01 6.51
CA ALA A 177 24.75 0.54 6.57
C ALA A 177 26.07 0.00 7.09
#